data_8cd03161b08e53cbaed8da6cbc94a397
#
_entry.id   8cd03161b08e53cbaed8da6cbc94a397
#
_cell.length_a   1.000
_cell.length_b   1.000
_cell.length_c   1.000
_cell.angle_alpha   90.00
_cell.angle_beta   90.00
_cell.angle_gamma   90.00
#
_symmetry.space_group_name_H-M   'P 1'
#
loop_
_entity.id
_entity.type
_entity.pdbx_description
1 polymer ?
#
loop_
_entity_poly.entity_id
_entity_poly.type
_entity_poly.pdbx_seq_one_letter_code
_entity_poly.pdbx_strand_id
1 'polypeptide(L)'
;MKSNALMHPDLRKVAAVAVAWLIVTAARLLTGVRALWAGTGPKADQTLYFANHTSHGDFVLLWATLPPDLRARTCPVAGQDYWEASRLRHFIGQDVFNALMIRRDGAASPQAPASNPVDQMTEALNAGDSLIMFPEGTRNTGEEVLLPLKSGLYHLARACPQVRLVPVWIENLQRVLPKGKLVPIPLACTVRYGAPLVLSDGEDKTSFMTRARAAMLDLRPDYDKAED
;
A
#
# COMPACT_ATOMS: atom_id res chain seq x y z
N MET A 1 -31.21 25.48 -6.78
CA MET A 1 -30.94 24.36 -7.68
C MET A 1 -29.53 24.49 -8.23
N LYS A 2 -28.52 23.82 -7.64
CA LYS A 2 -27.17 23.80 -8.19
C LYS A 2 -27.08 22.54 -9.07
N SER A 3 -26.99 22.73 -10.39
CA SER A 3 -26.80 21.70 -11.38
C SER A 3 -25.58 20.84 -11.02
N ASN A 4 -25.81 19.59 -10.65
CA ASN A 4 -24.78 18.57 -10.50
C ASN A 4 -24.38 18.14 -11.91
N ALA A 5 -23.51 18.90 -12.58
CA ALA A 5 -22.87 18.44 -13.79
C ALA A 5 -21.92 17.29 -13.41
N LEU A 6 -22.45 16.06 -13.43
CA LEU A 6 -21.66 14.84 -13.39
C LEU A 6 -20.80 14.83 -14.66
N MET A 7 -19.50 14.93 -14.49
CA MET A 7 -18.52 14.83 -15.59
C MET A 7 -18.79 13.53 -16.38
N HIS A 8 -18.79 13.63 -17.71
CA HIS A 8 -19.02 12.48 -18.59
C HIS A 8 -18.05 11.34 -18.22
N PRO A 9 -18.48 10.06 -18.19
CA PRO A 9 -17.65 8.93 -17.75
C PRO A 9 -16.28 8.85 -18.43
N ASP A 10 -16.24 9.12 -19.75
CA ASP A 10 -14.98 9.09 -20.49
C ASP A 10 -14.03 10.23 -20.11
N LEU A 11 -14.58 11.43 -19.88
CA LEU A 11 -13.81 12.59 -19.42
C LEU A 11 -13.25 12.34 -18.00
N ARG A 12 -14.01 11.67 -17.15
CA ARG A 12 -13.58 11.28 -15.80
C ARG A 12 -12.42 10.30 -15.84
N LYS A 13 -12.44 9.30 -16.73
CA LYS A 13 -11.32 8.37 -16.95
C LYS A 13 -10.06 9.08 -17.44
N VAL A 14 -10.19 9.95 -18.44
CA VAL A 14 -9.06 10.75 -18.97
C VAL A 14 -8.46 11.61 -17.87
N ALA A 15 -9.29 12.29 -17.08
CA ALA A 15 -8.84 13.09 -15.94
C ALA A 15 -8.11 12.25 -14.90
N ALA A 16 -8.60 11.05 -14.57
CA ALA A 16 -7.96 10.14 -13.64
C ALA A 16 -6.56 9.71 -14.12
N VAL A 17 -6.42 9.36 -15.40
CA VAL A 17 -5.12 9.01 -15.99
C VAL A 17 -4.14 10.19 -15.96
N ALA A 18 -4.60 11.40 -16.30
CA ALA A 18 -3.77 12.60 -16.24
C ALA A 18 -3.31 12.92 -14.81
N VAL A 19 -4.22 12.82 -13.83
CA VAL A 19 -3.91 13.03 -12.41
C VAL A 19 -2.96 11.94 -11.91
N ALA A 20 -3.16 10.68 -12.28
CA ALA A 20 -2.24 9.59 -11.96
C ALA A 20 -0.82 9.87 -12.46
N TRP A 21 -0.70 10.30 -13.72
CA TRP A 21 0.59 10.67 -14.32
C TRP A 21 1.25 11.84 -13.57
N LEU A 22 0.49 12.88 -13.24
CA LEU A 22 0.99 14.02 -12.46
C LEU A 22 1.49 13.59 -11.08
N ILE A 23 0.73 12.75 -10.35
CA ILE A 23 1.10 12.26 -9.02
C ILE A 23 2.41 11.45 -9.10
N VAL A 24 2.52 10.52 -10.07
CA VAL A 24 3.73 9.72 -10.26
C VAL A 24 4.93 10.58 -10.60
N THR A 25 4.75 11.54 -11.50
CA THR A 25 5.83 12.46 -11.91
C THR A 25 6.26 13.32 -10.74
N ALA A 26 5.32 13.91 -10.01
CA ALA A 26 5.60 14.71 -8.82
C ALA A 26 6.31 13.87 -7.73
N ALA A 27 5.83 12.67 -7.44
CA ALA A 27 6.46 11.76 -6.47
C ALA A 27 7.92 11.47 -6.86
N ARG A 28 8.18 11.14 -8.12
CA ARG A 28 9.53 10.87 -8.64
C ARG A 28 10.45 12.09 -8.59
N LEU A 29 9.96 13.26 -8.98
CA LEU A 29 10.76 14.48 -9.00
C LEU A 29 11.06 15.00 -7.59
N LEU A 30 10.08 14.97 -6.68
CA LEU A 30 10.23 15.50 -5.32
C LEU A 30 11.05 14.59 -4.42
N THR A 31 10.98 13.28 -4.61
CA THR A 31 11.60 12.31 -3.71
C THR A 31 12.77 11.55 -4.35
N GLY A 32 13.00 11.69 -5.65
CA GLY A 32 14.01 10.92 -6.37
C GLY A 32 13.82 9.39 -6.22
N VAL A 33 12.59 8.94 -5.95
CA VAL A 33 12.30 7.56 -5.55
C VAL A 33 12.82 6.53 -6.55
N ARG A 34 13.48 5.50 -6.04
CA ARG A 34 14.01 4.38 -6.80
C ARG A 34 13.42 3.06 -6.30
N ALA A 35 13.14 2.15 -7.24
CA ALA A 35 12.82 0.75 -6.94
C ALA A 35 14.09 -0.07 -6.88
N LEU A 36 14.28 -0.85 -5.82
CA LEU A 36 15.33 -1.87 -5.71
C LEU A 36 14.65 -3.23 -5.55
N TRP A 37 14.86 -4.09 -6.52
CA TRP A 37 14.29 -5.45 -6.53
C TRP A 37 15.32 -6.43 -5.98
N ALA A 38 15.23 -6.72 -4.67
CA ALA A 38 16.13 -7.62 -3.97
C ALA A 38 15.49 -9.02 -3.83
N GLY A 39 15.98 -9.98 -4.60
CA GLY A 39 15.44 -11.35 -4.57
C GLY A 39 14.17 -11.58 -5.40
N THR A 40 13.69 -10.57 -6.09
CA THR A 40 12.57 -10.68 -7.04
C THR A 40 12.72 -9.64 -8.15
N GLY A 41 11.92 -9.78 -9.21
CA GLY A 41 11.75 -8.73 -10.23
C GLY A 41 10.29 -8.34 -10.37
N PRO A 42 9.99 -7.26 -11.13
CA PRO A 42 8.62 -6.91 -11.46
C PRO A 42 8.04 -8.00 -12.37
N LYS A 43 7.19 -8.86 -11.80
CA LYS A 43 6.52 -9.93 -12.53
C LYS A 43 5.04 -9.63 -12.67
N ALA A 44 4.46 -10.09 -13.77
CA ALA A 44 3.03 -9.94 -14.05
C ALA A 44 2.12 -10.78 -13.14
N ASP A 45 2.67 -11.55 -12.20
CA ASP A 45 1.92 -12.38 -11.28
C ASP A 45 1.15 -11.52 -10.27
N GLN A 46 -0.03 -11.99 -9.89
CA GLN A 46 -0.83 -11.37 -8.86
C GLN A 46 -0.05 -11.30 -7.54
N THR A 47 0.00 -10.11 -6.94
CA THR A 47 0.90 -9.86 -5.81
C THR A 47 0.19 -9.07 -4.70
N LEU A 48 0.38 -9.50 -3.48
CA LEU A 48 0.11 -8.73 -2.27
C LEU A 48 1.44 -8.13 -1.78
N TYR A 49 1.62 -6.82 -1.99
CA TYR A 49 2.73 -6.07 -1.45
C TYR A 49 2.43 -5.68 -0.01
N PHE A 50 3.26 -6.08 0.94
CA PHE A 50 3.10 -5.69 2.33
C PHE A 50 4.31 -4.87 2.79
N ALA A 51 4.07 -3.64 3.26
CA ALA A 51 5.09 -2.63 3.49
C ALA A 51 5.04 -2.04 4.90
N ASN A 52 6.15 -1.45 5.37
CA ASN A 52 6.18 -0.59 6.55
C ASN A 52 5.41 0.71 6.29
N HIS A 53 4.82 1.28 7.36
CA HIS A 53 3.95 2.45 7.25
C HIS A 53 4.38 3.59 8.17
N THR A 54 4.98 4.62 7.62
CA THR A 54 5.51 5.76 8.36
C THR A 54 4.89 7.09 7.93
N SER A 55 4.37 7.16 6.70
CA SER A 55 3.83 8.38 6.10
C SER A 55 2.55 8.11 5.30
N HIS A 56 1.68 9.10 5.17
CA HIS A 56 0.54 9.05 4.24
C HIS A 56 0.94 8.84 2.77
N GLY A 57 2.17 9.21 2.41
CA GLY A 57 2.70 9.07 1.05
C GLY A 57 3.29 7.70 0.73
N ASP A 58 3.40 6.78 1.69
CA ASP A 58 4.07 5.49 1.49
C ASP A 58 3.48 4.69 0.32
N PHE A 59 2.15 4.58 0.27
CA PHE A 59 1.49 3.86 -0.82
C PHE A 59 1.70 4.54 -2.17
N VAL A 60 1.80 5.89 -2.20
CA VAL A 60 2.06 6.66 -3.42
C VAL A 60 3.45 6.33 -3.97
N LEU A 61 4.48 6.28 -3.10
CA LEU A 61 5.83 5.93 -3.51
C LEU A 61 5.90 4.49 -4.03
N LEU A 62 5.33 3.54 -3.29
CA LEU A 62 5.29 2.15 -3.71
C LEU A 62 4.57 2.03 -5.06
N TRP A 63 3.39 2.60 -5.19
CA TRP A 63 2.60 2.59 -6.42
C TRP A 63 3.33 3.29 -7.58
N ALA A 64 4.02 4.42 -7.33
CA ALA A 64 4.77 5.15 -8.34
C ALA A 64 6.00 4.38 -8.85
N THR A 65 6.60 3.51 -8.03
CA THR A 65 7.75 2.69 -8.43
C THR A 65 7.38 1.43 -9.20
N LEU A 66 6.11 1.01 -9.16
CA LEU A 66 5.65 -0.12 -9.98
C LEU A 66 5.67 0.23 -11.47
N PRO A 67 6.01 -0.73 -12.36
CA PRO A 67 5.77 -0.61 -13.79
C PRO A 67 4.31 -0.28 -14.11
N PRO A 68 4.03 0.43 -15.22
CA PRO A 68 2.67 0.88 -15.55
C PRO A 68 1.62 -0.24 -15.61
N ASP A 69 1.97 -1.39 -16.17
CA ASP A 69 1.14 -2.58 -16.30
C ASP A 69 0.78 -3.20 -14.95
N LEU A 70 1.75 -3.28 -14.02
CA LEU A 70 1.52 -3.75 -12.66
C LEU A 70 0.70 -2.73 -11.87
N ARG A 71 1.03 -1.45 -12.02
CA ARG A 71 0.33 -0.35 -11.34
C ARG A 71 -1.16 -0.33 -11.67
N ALA A 72 -1.52 -0.56 -12.93
CA ALA A 72 -2.91 -0.51 -13.40
C ALA A 72 -3.84 -1.52 -12.70
N ARG A 73 -3.29 -2.61 -12.15
CA ARG A 73 -4.02 -3.66 -11.44
C ARG A 73 -3.65 -3.81 -9.98
N THR A 74 -2.93 -2.83 -9.42
CA THR A 74 -2.54 -2.83 -8.02
C THR A 74 -3.31 -1.78 -7.25
N CYS A 75 -4.14 -2.23 -6.31
CA CYS A 75 -5.03 -1.40 -5.51
C CYS A 75 -4.41 -1.18 -4.12
N PRO A 76 -4.18 0.06 -3.68
CA PRO A 76 -3.84 0.31 -2.29
C PRO A 76 -5.05 0.06 -1.39
N VAL A 77 -4.79 -0.62 -0.27
CA VAL A 77 -5.80 -0.85 0.78
C VAL A 77 -5.85 0.36 1.69
N ALA A 78 -7.01 0.99 1.82
CA ALA A 78 -7.15 2.26 2.52
C ALA A 78 -8.42 2.35 3.37
N GLY A 79 -8.37 3.12 4.46
CA GLY A 79 -9.54 3.36 5.29
C GLY A 79 -10.57 4.24 4.57
N GLN A 80 -11.82 3.82 4.52
CA GLN A 80 -12.92 4.49 3.85
C GLN A 80 -13.15 5.90 4.38
N ASP A 81 -13.07 6.09 5.70
CA ASP A 81 -13.27 7.35 6.41
C ASP A 81 -12.38 8.49 5.87
N TYR A 82 -11.13 8.21 5.55
CA TYR A 82 -10.20 9.20 5.00
C TYR A 82 -10.56 9.65 3.58
N TRP A 83 -10.92 8.69 2.72
CA TRP A 83 -11.15 8.96 1.30
C TRP A 83 -12.54 9.51 0.99
N GLU A 84 -13.53 9.22 1.81
CA GLU A 84 -14.88 9.75 1.68
C GLU A 84 -15.05 11.16 2.28
N ALA A 85 -14.05 11.70 2.96
CA ALA A 85 -14.11 13.01 3.60
C ALA A 85 -14.31 14.19 2.62
N SER A 86 -14.01 14.02 1.32
CA SER A 86 -14.30 15.01 0.28
C SER A 86 -14.43 14.39 -1.11
N ARG A 87 -15.14 15.08 -2.02
CA ARG A 87 -15.29 14.64 -3.42
C ARG A 87 -13.93 14.47 -4.14
N LEU A 88 -12.97 15.35 -3.85
CA LEU A 88 -11.63 15.27 -4.44
C LEU A 88 -10.89 14.04 -3.94
N ARG A 89 -10.92 13.77 -2.64
CA ARG A 89 -10.31 12.56 -2.07
C ARG A 89 -10.95 11.30 -2.62
N HIS A 90 -12.28 11.28 -2.69
CA HIS A 90 -13.02 10.15 -3.28
C HIS A 90 -12.59 9.89 -4.73
N PHE A 91 -12.52 10.94 -5.57
CA PHE A 91 -12.03 10.83 -6.94
C PHE A 91 -10.59 10.29 -6.99
N ILE A 92 -9.68 10.83 -6.17
CA ILE A 92 -8.28 10.37 -6.15
C ILE A 92 -8.20 8.92 -5.67
N GLY A 93 -8.92 8.54 -4.63
CA GLY A 93 -8.92 7.18 -4.11
C GLY A 93 -9.51 6.17 -5.08
N GLN A 94 -10.70 6.46 -5.60
CA GLN A 94 -11.46 5.53 -6.45
C GLN A 94 -10.98 5.54 -7.90
N ASP A 95 -10.89 6.72 -8.53
CA ASP A 95 -10.69 6.80 -9.98
C ASP A 95 -9.19 6.80 -10.35
N VAL A 96 -8.34 7.38 -9.49
CA VAL A 96 -6.90 7.47 -9.77
C VAL A 96 -6.15 6.24 -9.27
N PHE A 97 -6.38 5.84 -8.01
CA PHE A 97 -5.65 4.73 -7.39
C PHE A 97 -6.40 3.39 -7.44
N ASN A 98 -7.67 3.38 -7.80
CA ASN A 98 -8.54 2.21 -7.67
C ASN A 98 -8.42 1.57 -6.28
N ALA A 99 -8.41 2.41 -5.22
CA ALA A 99 -8.13 1.96 -3.87
C ALA A 99 -9.25 1.08 -3.33
N LEU A 100 -8.88 -0.03 -2.70
CA LEU A 100 -9.80 -0.86 -1.94
C LEU A 100 -10.13 -0.17 -0.62
N MET A 101 -11.34 0.38 -0.54
CA MET A 101 -11.82 1.11 0.64
C MET A 101 -12.32 0.14 1.70
N ILE A 102 -11.59 0.04 2.83
CA ILE A 102 -11.98 -0.84 3.93
C ILE A 102 -12.58 -0.03 5.07
N ARG A 103 -13.66 -0.54 5.64
CA ARG A 103 -14.19 -0.05 6.93
C ARG A 103 -13.33 -0.61 8.07
N ARG A 104 -12.75 0.27 8.85
CA ARG A 104 -11.87 -0.10 9.98
C ARG A 104 -12.64 -0.42 11.25
N ASP A 105 -13.83 0.12 11.39
CA ASP A 105 -14.62 0.02 12.59
C ASP A 105 -15.81 -0.90 12.40
N GLY A 106 -16.09 -1.68 13.46
CA GLY A 106 -17.34 -2.40 13.61
C GLY A 106 -18.55 -1.47 13.80
N ALA A 107 -18.50 -0.23 13.33
CA ALA A 107 -19.65 0.64 13.19
C ALA A 107 -20.55 0.06 12.09
N ALA A 108 -21.33 -0.96 12.49
CA ALA A 108 -22.43 -1.45 11.71
C ALA A 108 -23.34 -0.26 11.40
N SER A 109 -23.34 0.17 10.13
CA SER A 109 -24.49 0.89 9.63
C SER A 109 -25.66 -0.10 9.77
N PRO A 110 -26.83 0.30 10.28
CA PRO A 110 -27.97 -0.60 10.45
C PRO A 110 -28.39 -1.33 9.16
N GLN A 111 -27.79 -0.97 8.03
CA GLN A 111 -28.17 -1.44 6.69
C GLN A 111 -27.11 -2.29 5.96
N ALA A 112 -25.92 -2.52 6.54
CA ALA A 112 -24.94 -3.42 5.96
C ALA A 112 -24.16 -4.17 7.06
N PRO A 113 -24.06 -5.52 6.98
CA PRO A 113 -23.22 -6.28 7.90
C PRO A 113 -21.77 -5.76 7.80
N ALA A 114 -21.11 -5.63 8.94
CA ALA A 114 -19.69 -5.26 9.01
C ALA A 114 -18.87 -6.36 8.31
N SER A 115 -18.52 -6.14 7.04
CA SER A 115 -17.64 -7.06 6.34
C SER A 115 -16.23 -6.93 6.95
N ASN A 116 -15.65 -8.07 7.32
CA ASN A 116 -14.31 -8.14 7.84
C ASN A 116 -13.32 -7.57 6.79
N PRO A 117 -12.39 -6.69 7.15
CA PRO A 117 -11.36 -6.20 6.23
C PRO A 117 -10.61 -7.28 5.47
N VAL A 118 -10.36 -8.44 6.10
CA VAL A 118 -9.70 -9.59 5.46
C VAL A 118 -10.57 -10.18 4.35
N ASP A 119 -11.88 -10.26 4.57
CA ASP A 119 -12.82 -10.81 3.57
C ASP A 119 -12.88 -9.92 2.33
N GLN A 120 -12.94 -8.59 2.51
CA GLN A 120 -12.91 -7.63 1.39
C GLN A 120 -11.60 -7.72 0.59
N MET A 121 -10.45 -7.85 1.27
CA MET A 121 -9.16 -8.05 0.59
C MET A 121 -9.10 -9.39 -0.13
N THR A 122 -9.66 -10.46 0.47
CA THR A 122 -9.76 -11.79 -0.15
C THR A 122 -10.61 -11.75 -1.41
N GLU A 123 -11.74 -11.05 -1.39
CA GLU A 123 -12.62 -10.86 -2.57
C GLU A 123 -11.87 -10.15 -3.70
N ALA A 124 -11.15 -9.05 -3.41
CA ALA A 124 -10.37 -8.33 -4.41
C ALA A 124 -9.24 -9.19 -4.99
N LEU A 125 -8.53 -9.96 -4.15
CA LEU A 125 -7.52 -10.91 -4.60
C LEU A 125 -8.15 -12.02 -5.47
N ASN A 126 -9.31 -12.56 -5.11
CA ASN A 126 -10.00 -13.57 -5.92
C ASN A 126 -10.53 -12.99 -7.25
N ALA A 127 -10.80 -11.68 -7.31
CA ALA A 127 -11.15 -10.98 -8.55
C ALA A 127 -9.93 -10.74 -9.48
N GLY A 128 -8.71 -11.04 -9.03
CA GLY A 128 -7.48 -10.91 -9.82
C GLY A 128 -6.69 -9.63 -9.56
N ASP A 129 -7.13 -8.78 -8.64
CA ASP A 129 -6.40 -7.58 -8.25
C ASP A 129 -5.13 -7.93 -7.46
N SER A 130 -4.10 -7.10 -7.60
CA SER A 130 -2.97 -7.05 -6.68
C SER A 130 -3.22 -5.98 -5.62
N LEU A 131 -2.68 -6.15 -4.41
CA LEU A 131 -2.92 -5.21 -3.33
C LEU A 131 -1.62 -4.64 -2.74
N ILE A 132 -1.71 -3.40 -2.24
CA ILE A 132 -0.71 -2.80 -1.35
C ILE A 132 -1.34 -2.69 0.03
N MET A 133 -0.76 -3.35 1.03
CA MET A 133 -1.23 -3.26 2.41
C MET A 133 -0.10 -2.89 3.37
N PHE A 134 -0.48 -2.30 4.49
CA PHE A 134 0.40 -2.00 5.61
C PHE A 134 -0.02 -2.86 6.80
N PRO A 135 0.68 -3.96 7.08
CA PRO A 135 0.25 -4.94 8.09
C PRO A 135 0.33 -4.41 9.52
N GLU A 136 1.00 -3.30 9.76
CA GLU A 136 0.97 -2.57 11.04
C GLU A 136 -0.44 -2.04 11.37
N GLY A 137 -1.26 -1.78 10.34
CA GLY A 137 -2.64 -1.31 10.47
C GLY A 137 -2.78 0.15 10.92
N THR A 138 -1.68 0.80 11.26
CA THR A 138 -1.56 2.22 11.56
C THR A 138 -0.19 2.72 11.16
N ARG A 139 -0.01 4.04 11.10
CA ARG A 139 1.30 4.61 10.83
C ARG A 139 2.17 4.54 12.07
N ASN A 140 3.40 4.10 11.87
CA ASN A 140 4.44 4.19 12.88
C ASN A 140 4.94 5.64 12.95
N THR A 141 4.61 6.33 14.02
CA THR A 141 5.05 7.70 14.30
C THR A 141 5.95 7.77 15.54
N GLY A 142 6.29 6.61 16.10
CA GLY A 142 7.15 6.44 17.27
C GLY A 142 8.61 6.12 16.87
N GLU A 143 9.35 5.63 17.84
CA GLU A 143 10.78 5.27 17.72
C GLU A 143 10.98 3.82 17.27
N GLU A 144 9.94 2.98 17.33
CA GLU A 144 10.04 1.60 16.91
C GLU A 144 10.37 1.52 15.41
N VAL A 145 11.26 0.61 15.06
CA VAL A 145 11.66 0.38 13.66
C VAL A 145 10.49 -0.13 12.82
N LEU A 146 9.68 -1.02 13.40
CA LEU A 146 8.50 -1.61 12.76
C LEU A 146 7.51 -2.03 13.85
N LEU A 147 6.27 -1.56 13.79
CA LEU A 147 5.23 -1.94 14.73
C LEU A 147 4.88 -3.44 14.61
N PRO A 148 4.24 -4.04 15.61
CA PRO A 148 3.72 -5.40 15.53
C PRO A 148 2.80 -5.57 14.34
N LEU A 149 3.02 -6.63 13.54
CA LEU A 149 2.20 -6.91 12.37
C LEU A 149 0.88 -7.57 12.80
N LYS A 150 -0.24 -7.10 12.24
CA LYS A 150 -1.57 -7.68 12.45
C LYS A 150 -1.72 -8.99 11.67
N SER A 151 -2.45 -9.94 12.24
CA SER A 151 -2.65 -11.29 11.68
C SER A 151 -3.39 -11.35 10.34
N GLY A 152 -3.92 -10.24 9.85
CA GLY A 152 -4.59 -10.17 8.54
C GLY A 152 -3.72 -10.69 7.40
N LEU A 153 -2.41 -10.45 7.44
CA LEU A 153 -1.46 -10.97 6.45
C LEU A 153 -1.45 -12.52 6.40
N TYR A 154 -1.45 -13.18 7.57
CA TYR A 154 -1.53 -14.63 7.65
C TYR A 154 -2.85 -15.18 7.10
N HIS A 155 -3.96 -14.54 7.43
CA HIS A 155 -5.28 -14.98 6.95
C HIS A 155 -5.40 -14.84 5.43
N LEU A 156 -4.83 -13.78 4.84
CA LEU A 156 -4.76 -13.61 3.38
C LEU A 156 -3.84 -14.64 2.72
N ALA A 157 -2.67 -14.90 3.30
CA ALA A 157 -1.76 -15.93 2.82
C ALA A 157 -2.43 -17.31 2.77
N ARG A 158 -3.25 -17.60 3.77
CA ARG A 158 -3.99 -18.86 3.87
C ARG A 158 -5.18 -18.93 2.91
N ALA A 159 -5.91 -17.82 2.74
CA ALA A 159 -7.09 -17.75 1.89
C ALA A 159 -6.74 -17.69 0.39
N CYS A 160 -5.59 -17.13 0.03
CA CYS A 160 -5.15 -16.90 -1.34
C CYS A 160 -3.74 -17.45 -1.57
N PRO A 161 -3.52 -18.78 -1.50
CA PRO A 161 -2.18 -19.38 -1.58
C PRO A 161 -1.50 -19.17 -2.95
N GLN A 162 -2.27 -18.85 -4.00
CA GLN A 162 -1.78 -18.54 -5.34
C GLN A 162 -1.16 -17.14 -5.46
N VAL A 163 -1.44 -16.24 -4.51
CA VAL A 163 -1.00 -14.86 -4.54
C VAL A 163 0.43 -14.75 -4.00
N ARG A 164 1.30 -14.04 -4.72
CA ARG A 164 2.66 -13.77 -4.26
C ARG A 164 2.65 -12.75 -3.12
N LEU A 165 3.26 -13.08 -2.01
CA LEU A 165 3.39 -12.18 -0.85
C LEU A 165 4.77 -11.54 -0.88
N VAL A 166 4.86 -10.28 -1.29
CA VAL A 166 6.15 -9.58 -1.46
C VAL A 166 6.35 -8.59 -0.32
N PRO A 167 7.36 -8.80 0.55
CA PRO A 167 7.74 -7.82 1.55
C PRO A 167 8.35 -6.58 0.87
N VAL A 168 8.01 -5.42 1.39
CA VAL A 168 8.52 -4.14 0.88
C VAL A 168 9.00 -3.27 2.02
N TRP A 169 10.13 -2.58 1.81
CA TRP A 169 10.64 -1.57 2.73
C TRP A 169 10.70 -0.21 2.03
N ILE A 170 10.03 0.78 2.63
CA ILE A 170 10.00 2.17 2.16
C ILE A 170 10.88 2.98 3.09
N GLU A 171 11.85 3.68 2.49
CA GLU A 171 12.90 4.40 3.19
C GLU A 171 12.83 5.90 2.92
N ASN A 172 13.20 6.69 3.91
CA ASN A 172 13.42 8.15 3.86
C ASN A 172 12.21 9.05 3.65
N LEU A 173 11.00 8.56 3.46
CA LEU A 173 9.87 9.45 3.19
C LEU A 173 9.54 10.38 4.37
N GLN A 174 9.70 9.92 5.62
CA GLN A 174 9.56 10.79 6.80
C GLN A 174 10.58 11.92 6.83
N ARG A 175 11.82 11.65 6.35
CA ARG A 175 12.90 12.64 6.30
C ARG A 175 12.71 13.63 5.15
N VAL A 176 12.13 13.20 4.03
CA VAL A 176 11.84 14.07 2.87
C VAL A 176 10.72 15.06 3.15
N LEU A 177 9.66 14.62 3.84
CA LEU A 177 8.51 15.43 4.20
C LEU A 177 8.26 15.38 5.72
N PRO A 178 9.09 16.06 6.53
CA PRO A 178 8.88 16.13 7.96
C PRO A 178 7.52 16.75 8.30
N LYS A 179 6.88 16.25 9.34
CA LYS A 179 5.58 16.72 9.81
C LYS A 179 5.59 18.25 10.00
N GLY A 180 4.71 18.96 9.28
CA GLY A 180 4.58 20.42 9.37
C GLY A 180 5.52 21.25 8.49
N LYS A 181 6.38 20.65 7.67
CA LYS A 181 7.21 21.36 6.68
C LYS A 181 6.63 21.18 5.28
N LEU A 182 6.57 22.29 4.52
CA LEU A 182 6.06 22.33 3.14
C LEU A 182 7.19 22.14 2.09
N VAL A 183 8.45 22.32 2.51
CA VAL A 183 9.59 22.19 1.62
C VAL A 183 10.23 20.82 1.82
N PRO A 184 10.22 19.95 0.79
CA PRO A 184 10.87 18.65 0.88
C PRO A 184 12.40 18.81 1.02
N ILE A 185 13.00 18.03 1.91
CA ILE A 185 14.44 17.88 1.97
C ILE A 185 14.83 16.94 0.82
N PRO A 186 15.82 17.27 -0.02
CA PRO A 186 16.18 16.45 -1.19
C PRO A 186 16.93 15.18 -0.77
N LEU A 187 16.23 14.26 -0.12
CA LEU A 187 16.74 12.94 0.21
C LEU A 187 16.11 11.93 -0.73
N ALA A 188 16.91 11.11 -1.38
CA ALA A 188 16.42 10.06 -2.24
C ALA A 188 15.63 9.02 -1.42
N CYS A 189 14.36 8.80 -1.79
CA CYS A 189 13.57 7.71 -1.27
C CYS A 189 13.90 6.40 -1.99
N THR A 190 13.82 5.30 -1.27
CA THR A 190 14.00 3.97 -1.84
C THR A 190 12.83 3.08 -1.47
N VAL A 191 12.35 2.30 -2.43
CA VAL A 191 11.37 1.23 -2.21
C VAL A 191 12.05 -0.09 -2.56
N ARG A 192 12.32 -0.92 -1.53
CA ARG A 192 13.01 -2.21 -1.66
C ARG A 192 11.98 -3.33 -1.67
N TYR A 193 12.00 -4.15 -2.70
CA TYR A 193 11.12 -5.30 -2.87
C TYR A 193 11.90 -6.58 -2.60
N GLY A 194 11.49 -7.36 -1.60
CA GLY A 194 12.15 -8.60 -1.21
C GLY A 194 11.69 -9.82 -2.00
N ALA A 195 12.28 -10.96 -1.68
CA ALA A 195 11.84 -12.25 -2.21
C ALA A 195 10.42 -12.57 -1.74
N PRO A 196 9.56 -13.15 -2.61
CA PRO A 196 8.22 -13.54 -2.21
C PRO A 196 8.23 -14.57 -1.09
N LEU A 197 7.35 -14.40 -0.12
CA LEU A 197 7.04 -15.40 0.89
C LEU A 197 5.93 -16.33 0.42
N VAL A 198 6.00 -17.57 0.86
CA VAL A 198 4.95 -18.56 0.70
C VAL A 198 4.62 -19.10 2.10
N LEU A 199 3.33 -19.26 2.39
CA LEU A 199 2.90 -19.96 3.59
C LEU A 199 3.16 -21.45 3.40
N SER A 200 3.98 -22.04 4.28
CA SER A 200 4.30 -23.47 4.21
C SER A 200 3.14 -24.32 4.73
N ASP A 201 3.03 -25.56 4.23
CA ASP A 201 2.02 -26.49 4.71
C ASP A 201 2.17 -26.75 6.21
N GLY A 202 1.08 -26.55 6.96
CA GLY A 202 1.06 -26.71 8.40
C GLY A 202 1.75 -25.59 9.20
N GLU A 203 2.27 -24.56 8.55
CA GLU A 203 2.89 -23.42 9.24
C GLU A 203 1.86 -22.67 10.09
N ASP A 204 2.14 -22.54 11.38
CA ASP A 204 1.28 -21.78 12.29
C ASP A 204 1.40 -20.25 12.08
N LYS A 205 0.41 -19.55 12.60
CA LYS A 205 0.34 -18.09 12.48
C LYS A 205 1.57 -17.39 13.06
N THR A 206 2.06 -17.81 14.20
CA THR A 206 3.17 -17.14 14.89
C THR A 206 4.46 -17.27 14.09
N SER A 207 4.76 -18.46 13.61
CA SER A 207 5.93 -18.76 12.78
C SER A 207 5.92 -17.96 11.48
N PHE A 208 4.79 -17.96 10.77
CA PHE A 208 4.64 -17.17 9.54
C PHE A 208 4.81 -15.67 9.78
N MET A 209 4.15 -15.10 10.81
CA MET A 209 4.23 -13.67 11.10
C MET A 209 5.63 -13.24 11.55
N THR A 210 6.35 -14.11 12.28
CA THR A 210 7.75 -13.88 12.64
C THR A 210 8.63 -13.83 11.40
N ARG A 211 8.46 -14.76 10.47
CA ARG A 211 9.19 -14.83 9.21
C ARG A 211 8.85 -13.64 8.29
N ALA A 212 7.58 -13.24 8.23
CA ALA A 212 7.16 -12.07 7.46
C ALA A 212 7.77 -10.78 8.01
N ARG A 213 7.81 -10.63 9.35
CA ARG A 213 8.46 -9.48 10.00
C ARG A 213 9.97 -9.47 9.71
N ALA A 214 10.65 -10.59 9.84
CA ALA A 214 12.07 -10.72 9.55
C ALA A 214 12.37 -10.33 8.10
N ALA A 215 11.60 -10.83 7.13
CA ALA A 215 11.76 -10.52 5.73
C ALA A 215 11.61 -9.01 5.42
N MET A 216 10.77 -8.29 6.15
CA MET A 216 10.68 -6.82 6.02
C MET A 216 11.92 -6.14 6.63
N LEU A 217 12.35 -6.55 7.81
CA LEU A 217 13.50 -5.97 8.51
C LEU A 217 14.81 -6.21 7.74
N ASP A 218 14.94 -7.35 7.07
CA ASP A 218 16.12 -7.67 6.25
C ASP A 218 16.29 -6.73 5.06
N LEU A 219 15.21 -6.09 4.62
CA LEU A 219 15.25 -5.08 3.54
C LEU A 219 15.72 -3.71 4.01
N ARG A 220 15.91 -3.49 5.31
CA ARG A 220 16.47 -2.25 5.82
C ARG A 220 17.88 -2.04 5.25
N PRO A 221 18.27 -0.78 4.99
CA PRO A 221 19.64 -0.49 4.61
C PRO A 221 20.61 -0.82 5.76
N ASP A 222 21.85 -1.19 5.43
CA ASP A 222 22.83 -1.65 6.42
C ASP A 222 23.23 -0.56 7.43
N TYR A 223 23.21 0.72 7.02
CA TYR A 223 23.49 1.82 7.93
C TYR A 223 22.41 2.01 9.00
N ASP A 224 21.15 1.64 8.73
CA ASP A 224 20.07 1.64 9.72
C ASP A 224 20.16 0.43 10.67
N LYS A 225 20.82 -0.67 10.25
CA LYS A 225 21.01 -1.88 11.06
C LYS A 225 22.14 -1.75 12.07
N ALA A 226 23.06 -0.82 11.84
CA ALA A 226 24.23 -0.61 12.70
C ALA A 226 23.92 0.27 13.95
N GLU A 227 22.73 0.88 14.01
CA GLU A 227 22.29 1.74 15.12
C GLU A 227 21.44 1.00 16.15
N ASP A 228 21.05 -0.26 15.90
CA ASP A 228 20.32 -1.15 16.83
C ASP A 228 21.29 -2.06 17.61
#